data_997d7dcce2366551b5c4dbafb86c2ae5
#
_entry.id   997d7dcce2366551b5c4dbafb86c2ae5
#
_cell.length_a   1.000
_cell.length_b   1.000
_cell.length_c   1.000
_cell.angle_alpha   90.00
_cell.angle_beta   90.00
_cell.angle_gamma   90.00
#
_symmetry.space_group_name_H-M   'P 1'
#
loop_
_entity.id
_entity.type
_entity.pdbx_description
1 polymer ?
#
loop_
_entity_poly.entity_id
_entity_poly.type
_entity_poly.pdbx_seq_one_letter_code
_entity_poly.pdbx_strand_id
1 'polypeptide(L)'
;MLELPLKTDFTGKVVVVTGAGGVLCGDMARAFAQAGAKVAALDLNEDKVKKLAEELKNEGFVCEGYAANVLEAEQVKAVHARILEDLGKCDILINGAGGNNKRATTDNEYQHEAKAGQTTFFDLDTEGVDFVFRLNFQG
;
A
#
# COMPACT_ATOMS: atom_id res chain seq x y z
N MET A 1 -2.97 -19.07 -5.95
CA MET A 1 -1.65 -18.62 -6.46
C MET A 1 -1.89 -17.82 -7.74
N LEU A 2 -1.27 -16.65 -7.90
CA LEU A 2 -1.34 -15.87 -9.15
C LEU A 2 -0.57 -16.58 -10.25
N GLU A 3 -1.14 -16.62 -11.47
CA GLU A 3 -0.41 -17.09 -12.64
C GLU A 3 0.31 -15.88 -13.28
N LEU A 4 1.64 -15.88 -13.22
CA LEU A 4 2.43 -14.77 -13.74
C LEU A 4 2.61 -14.94 -15.26
N PRO A 5 2.20 -13.94 -16.09
CA PRO A 5 2.26 -14.04 -17.54
C PRO A 5 3.69 -13.98 -18.09
N LEU A 6 4.63 -13.48 -17.27
CA LEU A 6 6.05 -13.36 -17.61
C LEU A 6 6.89 -14.11 -16.58
N LYS A 7 7.90 -14.82 -17.03
CA LYS A 7 8.91 -15.41 -16.14
C LYS A 7 9.93 -14.34 -15.80
N THR A 8 9.79 -13.79 -14.60
CA THR A 8 10.74 -12.84 -14.01
C THR A 8 11.40 -13.50 -12.81
N ASP A 9 12.66 -13.18 -12.55
CA ASP A 9 13.42 -13.68 -11.40
C ASP A 9 13.91 -12.50 -10.56
N PHE A 10 13.36 -12.41 -9.34
CA PHE A 10 13.76 -11.44 -8.32
C PHE A 10 14.48 -12.10 -7.14
N THR A 11 15.08 -13.29 -7.37
CA THR A 11 15.83 -14.00 -6.32
C THR A 11 16.91 -13.09 -5.72
N GLY A 12 16.94 -13.02 -4.39
CA GLY A 12 17.88 -12.18 -3.64
C GLY A 12 17.52 -10.70 -3.55
N LYS A 13 16.44 -10.24 -4.21
CA LYS A 13 15.95 -8.86 -4.11
C LYS A 13 15.01 -8.68 -2.94
N VAL A 14 15.10 -7.54 -2.29
CA VAL A 14 14.17 -7.10 -1.24
C VAL A 14 13.20 -6.08 -1.83
N VAL A 15 11.91 -6.41 -1.81
CA VAL A 15 10.84 -5.58 -2.32
C VAL A 15 9.97 -5.08 -1.16
N VAL A 16 9.86 -3.78 -1.03
CA VAL A 16 8.98 -3.13 -0.04
C VAL A 16 7.71 -2.67 -0.74
N VAL A 17 6.55 -3.06 -0.22
CA VAL A 17 5.24 -2.69 -0.77
C VAL A 17 4.43 -2.00 0.30
N THR A 18 4.15 -0.69 0.13
CA THR A 18 3.24 0.05 1.02
C THR A 18 1.80 -0.13 0.57
N GLY A 19 0.84 -0.10 1.51
CA GLY A 19 -0.56 -0.38 1.22
C GLY A 19 -0.85 -1.86 0.92
N ALA A 20 0.04 -2.77 1.32
CA ALA A 20 -0.03 -4.20 1.00
C ALA A 20 -1.21 -4.94 1.64
N GLY A 21 -1.90 -4.33 2.61
CA GLY A 21 -3.18 -4.81 3.13
C GLY A 21 -4.37 -4.61 2.19
N GLY A 22 -4.20 -3.82 1.12
CA GLY A 22 -5.18 -3.63 0.05
C GLY A 22 -5.09 -4.72 -1.02
N VAL A 23 -6.13 -4.79 -1.87
CA VAL A 23 -6.25 -5.85 -2.89
C VAL A 23 -5.11 -5.76 -3.90
N LEU A 24 -4.93 -4.61 -4.56
CA LEU A 24 -3.92 -4.42 -5.62
C LEU A 24 -2.49 -4.61 -5.11
N CYS A 25 -2.13 -3.93 -4.02
CA CYS A 25 -0.77 -4.01 -3.48
C CYS A 25 -0.50 -5.36 -2.80
N GLY A 26 -1.53 -6.01 -2.25
CA GLY A 26 -1.44 -7.39 -1.78
C GLY A 26 -1.12 -8.36 -2.91
N ASP A 27 -1.77 -8.21 -4.06
CA ASP A 27 -1.48 -9.04 -5.25
C ASP A 27 -0.09 -8.76 -5.83
N MET A 28 0.35 -7.49 -5.83
CA MET A 28 1.74 -7.15 -6.20
C MET A 28 2.74 -7.82 -5.26
N ALA A 29 2.51 -7.79 -3.95
CA ALA A 29 3.35 -8.44 -2.95
C ALA A 29 3.44 -9.97 -3.21
N ARG A 30 2.31 -10.63 -3.50
CA ARG A 30 2.25 -12.05 -3.87
C ARG A 30 3.05 -12.33 -5.15
N ALA A 31 2.88 -11.50 -6.18
CA ALA A 31 3.58 -11.66 -7.44
C ALA A 31 5.11 -11.56 -7.27
N PHE A 32 5.59 -10.58 -6.50
CA PHE A 32 7.02 -10.46 -6.20
C PHE A 32 7.56 -11.66 -5.40
N ALA A 33 6.80 -12.12 -4.39
CA ALA A 33 7.17 -13.30 -3.62
C ALA A 33 7.27 -14.56 -4.51
N GLN A 34 6.30 -14.78 -5.39
CA GLN A 34 6.30 -15.87 -6.38
C GLN A 34 7.46 -15.77 -7.38
N ALA A 35 7.90 -14.56 -7.69
CA ALA A 35 9.07 -14.32 -8.54
C ALA A 35 10.42 -14.42 -7.78
N GLY A 36 10.39 -14.87 -6.51
CA GLY A 36 11.60 -15.16 -5.73
C GLY A 36 12.12 -14.02 -4.86
N ALA A 37 11.42 -12.88 -4.79
CA ALA A 37 11.83 -11.79 -3.94
C ALA A 37 11.54 -12.08 -2.45
N LYS A 38 12.31 -11.43 -1.57
CA LYS A 38 11.95 -11.24 -0.18
C LYS A 38 11.02 -10.01 -0.07
N VAL A 39 9.84 -10.17 0.47
CA VAL A 39 8.82 -9.10 0.49
C VAL A 39 8.63 -8.52 1.88
N ALA A 40 8.73 -7.21 1.99
CA ALA A 40 8.25 -6.44 3.15
C ALA A 40 6.87 -5.85 2.82
N ALA A 41 5.83 -6.38 3.41
CA ALA A 41 4.46 -5.91 3.24
C ALA A 41 4.11 -4.89 4.32
N LEU A 42 3.88 -3.62 3.94
CA LEU A 42 3.55 -2.53 4.85
C LEU A 42 2.11 -2.07 4.66
N ASP A 43 1.42 -1.84 5.78
CA ASP A 43 0.10 -1.21 5.79
C ASP A 43 -0.15 -0.54 7.15
N LEU A 44 -1.13 0.36 7.21
CA LEU A 44 -1.64 0.89 8.46
C LEU A 44 -2.33 -0.20 9.30
N ASN A 45 -2.96 -1.17 8.63
CA ASN A 45 -3.65 -2.30 9.27
C ASN A 45 -2.70 -3.48 9.45
N GLU A 46 -2.22 -3.64 10.69
CA GLU A 46 -1.27 -4.68 11.08
C GLU A 46 -1.79 -6.10 10.82
N ASP A 47 -3.07 -6.37 11.13
CA ASP A 47 -3.64 -7.71 10.98
C ASP A 47 -3.65 -8.17 9.52
N LYS A 48 -3.93 -7.25 8.59
CA LYS A 48 -3.93 -7.56 7.15
C LYS A 48 -2.56 -7.95 6.64
N VAL A 49 -1.52 -7.22 7.01
CA VAL A 49 -0.16 -7.52 6.51
C VAL A 49 0.44 -8.73 7.21
N LYS A 50 0.14 -8.96 8.48
CA LYS A 50 0.52 -10.19 9.17
C LYS A 50 -0.13 -11.42 8.53
N LYS A 51 -1.42 -11.34 8.24
CA LYS A 51 -2.14 -12.41 7.54
C LYS A 51 -1.53 -12.69 6.16
N LEU A 52 -1.26 -11.65 5.36
CA LEU A 52 -0.61 -11.79 4.06
C LEU A 52 0.76 -12.47 4.19
N ALA A 53 1.57 -12.04 5.16
CA ALA A 53 2.89 -12.63 5.39
C ALA A 53 2.81 -14.10 5.80
N GLU A 54 1.86 -14.45 6.67
CA GLU A 54 1.63 -15.85 7.08
C GLU A 54 1.17 -16.73 5.90
N GLU A 55 0.26 -16.24 5.07
CA GLU A 55 -0.20 -16.94 3.87
C GLU A 55 0.98 -17.24 2.94
N LEU A 56 1.80 -16.24 2.65
CA LEU A 56 2.97 -16.39 1.78
C LEU A 56 4.05 -17.30 2.38
N LYS A 57 4.30 -17.23 3.69
CA LYS A 57 5.22 -18.15 4.38
C LYS A 57 4.75 -19.60 4.32
N ASN A 58 3.45 -19.84 4.46
CA ASN A 58 2.86 -21.16 4.35
C ASN A 58 2.98 -21.74 2.93
N GLU A 59 3.05 -20.88 1.91
CA GLU A 59 3.33 -21.26 0.52
C GLU A 59 4.85 -21.44 0.22
N GLY A 60 5.72 -21.17 1.21
CA GLY A 60 7.18 -21.34 1.09
C GLY A 60 7.92 -20.08 0.63
N PHE A 61 7.26 -18.92 0.60
CA PHE A 61 7.87 -17.66 0.23
C PHE A 61 8.41 -16.88 1.44
N VAL A 62 9.27 -15.90 1.18
CA VAL A 62 9.82 -15.00 2.21
C VAL A 62 9.02 -13.70 2.20
N CYS A 63 8.23 -13.50 3.25
CA CYS A 63 7.44 -12.28 3.43
C CYS A 63 7.36 -11.91 4.92
N GLU A 64 7.54 -10.62 5.24
CA GLU A 64 7.33 -10.06 6.57
C GLU A 64 6.29 -8.93 6.50
N GLY A 65 5.40 -8.90 7.51
CA GLY A 65 4.34 -7.89 7.63
C GLY A 65 4.69 -6.84 8.67
N TYR A 66 4.58 -5.55 8.29
CA TYR A 66 4.89 -4.42 9.16
C TYR A 66 3.75 -3.42 9.19
N ALA A 67 3.36 -2.98 10.40
CA ALA A 67 2.44 -1.87 10.56
C ALA A 67 3.20 -0.55 10.47
N ALA A 68 2.76 0.34 9.59
CA ALA A 68 3.29 1.70 9.50
C ALA A 68 2.27 2.67 8.92
N ASN A 69 2.21 3.87 9.51
CA ASN A 69 1.57 5.02 8.89
C ASN A 69 2.62 5.76 8.06
N VAL A 70 2.44 5.79 6.73
CA VAL A 70 3.38 6.46 5.81
C VAL A 70 3.46 7.97 6.03
N LEU A 71 2.45 8.57 6.69
CA LEU A 71 2.45 9.98 7.06
C LEU A 71 3.32 10.30 8.29
N GLU A 72 3.81 9.26 8.99
CA GLU A 72 4.57 9.39 10.24
C GLU A 72 6.03 8.99 10.00
N ALA A 73 6.90 9.97 9.73
CA ALA A 73 8.30 9.74 9.39
C ALA A 73 9.05 8.84 10.39
N GLU A 74 8.74 8.95 11.69
CA GLU A 74 9.41 8.14 12.73
C GLU A 74 8.96 6.66 12.65
N GLN A 75 7.71 6.38 12.30
CA GLN A 75 7.25 5.02 12.06
C GLN A 75 7.92 4.42 10.83
N VAL A 76 8.04 5.19 9.74
CA VAL A 76 8.73 4.76 8.51
C VAL A 76 10.19 4.44 8.81
N LYS A 77 10.90 5.29 9.58
CA LYS A 77 12.30 5.04 9.99
C LYS A 77 12.43 3.77 10.85
N ALA A 78 11.53 3.58 11.81
CA ALA A 78 11.56 2.41 12.68
C ALA A 78 11.31 1.12 11.88
N VAL A 79 10.35 1.13 10.96
CA VAL A 79 10.08 -0.02 10.09
C VAL A 79 11.22 -0.26 9.12
N HIS A 80 11.83 0.77 8.55
CA HIS A 80 13.02 0.62 7.70
C HIS A 80 14.17 -0.10 8.43
N ALA A 81 14.44 0.24 9.70
CA ALA A 81 15.48 -0.42 10.50
C ALA A 81 15.16 -1.93 10.67
N ARG A 82 13.90 -2.28 10.93
CA ARG A 82 13.47 -3.68 11.05
C ARG A 82 13.58 -4.43 9.73
N ILE A 83 13.16 -3.82 8.62
CA ILE A 83 13.28 -4.44 7.28
C ILE A 83 14.75 -4.73 6.96
N LEU A 84 15.64 -3.79 7.29
CA LEU A 84 17.07 -3.96 7.06
C LEU A 84 17.63 -5.15 7.86
N GLU A 85 17.17 -5.36 9.08
CA GLU A 85 17.56 -6.49 9.94
C GLU A 85 16.96 -7.82 9.47
N ASP A 86 15.66 -7.84 9.16
CA ASP A 86 14.91 -9.07 8.87
C ASP A 86 15.16 -9.59 7.43
N LEU A 87 15.20 -8.69 6.45
CA LEU A 87 15.21 -9.04 5.02
C LEU A 87 16.45 -8.54 4.28
N GLY A 88 17.03 -7.42 4.72
CA GLY A 88 18.17 -6.77 4.10
C GLY A 88 17.80 -5.43 3.45
N LYS A 89 18.72 -4.89 2.65
CA LYS A 89 18.58 -3.59 2.00
C LYS A 89 17.46 -3.63 0.95
N CYS A 90 16.58 -2.64 0.96
CA CYS A 90 15.54 -2.47 -0.06
C CYS A 90 16.16 -2.25 -1.45
N ASP A 91 15.79 -3.09 -2.41
CA ASP A 91 16.16 -2.96 -3.83
C ASP A 91 15.03 -2.30 -4.63
N ILE A 92 13.76 -2.59 -4.28
CA ILE A 92 12.58 -2.12 -5.02
C ILE A 92 11.54 -1.61 -4.02
N LEU A 93 11.03 -0.42 -4.26
CA LEU A 93 9.95 0.17 -3.47
C LEU A 93 8.70 0.37 -4.34
N ILE A 94 7.56 -0.15 -3.87
CA ILE A 94 6.25 0.06 -4.45
C ILE A 94 5.47 0.98 -3.52
N ASN A 95 5.31 2.23 -3.91
CA ASN A 95 4.48 3.21 -3.20
C ASN A 95 3.02 3.01 -3.58
N GLY A 96 2.30 2.22 -2.80
CA GLY A 96 0.90 1.89 -3.03
C GLY A 96 -0.03 2.31 -1.88
N ALA A 97 0.53 2.82 -0.77
CA ALA A 97 -0.27 3.43 0.27
C ALA A 97 -0.91 4.70 -0.26
N GLY A 98 -2.23 4.77 -0.21
CA GLY A 98 -2.97 5.90 -0.75
C GLY A 98 -4.46 5.67 -0.63
N GLY A 99 -5.23 6.65 -1.04
CA GLY A 99 -6.68 6.54 -1.05
C GLY A 99 -7.37 7.88 -1.29
N ASN A 100 -8.67 7.79 -1.45
CA ASN A 100 -9.54 8.95 -1.56
C ASN A 100 -10.16 9.31 -0.21
N ASN A 101 -10.74 10.49 -0.12
CA ASN A 101 -11.50 10.95 1.03
C ASN A 101 -12.91 11.38 0.56
N LYS A 102 -13.95 10.86 1.23
CA LYS A 102 -15.33 11.20 0.90
C LYS A 102 -15.60 12.70 0.97
N ARG A 103 -14.93 13.42 1.89
CA ARG A 103 -15.02 14.88 2.04
C ARG A 103 -14.36 15.65 0.88
N ALA A 104 -13.56 14.96 0.03
CA ALA A 104 -12.89 15.51 -1.15
C ALA A 104 -13.43 14.89 -2.45
N THR A 105 -14.65 14.34 -2.42
CA THR A 105 -15.25 13.66 -3.57
C THR A 105 -16.65 14.20 -3.82
N THR A 106 -16.97 14.55 -5.05
CA THR A 106 -18.31 14.96 -5.47
C THR A 106 -19.23 13.75 -5.59
N ASP A 107 -20.53 13.95 -5.37
CA ASP A 107 -21.52 12.87 -5.50
C ASP A 107 -21.81 12.53 -6.97
N ASN A 108 -21.60 13.46 -7.89
CA ASN A 108 -21.81 13.26 -9.32
C ASN A 108 -20.56 13.63 -10.13
N GLU A 109 -20.40 12.97 -11.28
CA GLU A 109 -19.31 13.26 -12.21
C GLU A 109 -19.48 14.65 -12.86
N TYR A 110 -20.72 15.02 -13.18
CA TYR A 110 -21.04 16.28 -13.83
C TYR A 110 -21.84 17.20 -12.91
N GLN A 111 -21.43 18.47 -12.82
CA GLN A 111 -22.07 19.49 -11.98
C GLN A 111 -23.55 19.71 -12.32
N HIS A 112 -23.95 19.65 -13.60
CA HIS A 112 -25.32 19.86 -14.04
C HIS A 112 -26.27 18.71 -13.64
N GLU A 113 -25.75 17.57 -13.19
CA GLU A 113 -26.52 16.45 -12.68
C GLU A 113 -26.76 16.55 -11.15
N ALA A 114 -26.10 17.49 -10.50
CA ALA A 114 -26.19 17.65 -9.04
C ALA A 114 -27.60 18.06 -8.61
N LYS A 115 -28.15 17.33 -7.64
CA LYS A 115 -29.45 17.59 -7.00
C LYS A 115 -29.23 18.28 -5.65
N ALA A 116 -30.29 18.89 -5.14
CA ALA A 116 -30.28 19.52 -3.82
C ALA A 116 -29.83 18.52 -2.74
N GLY A 117 -28.85 18.90 -1.93
CA GLY A 117 -28.28 18.08 -0.86
C GLY A 117 -27.16 17.14 -1.27
N GLN A 118 -26.74 17.15 -2.53
CA GLN A 118 -25.55 16.43 -3.00
C GLN A 118 -24.31 17.32 -2.93
N THR A 119 -23.17 16.68 -2.66
CA THR A 119 -21.86 17.35 -2.61
C THR A 119 -21.38 17.69 -4.01
N THR A 120 -21.18 18.97 -4.27
CA THR A 120 -20.64 19.49 -5.54
C THR A 120 -19.16 19.87 -5.36
N PHE A 121 -18.50 20.29 -6.45
CA PHE A 121 -17.13 20.79 -6.37
C PHE A 121 -16.95 21.96 -5.39
N PHE A 122 -17.98 22.79 -5.26
CA PHE A 122 -17.95 23.98 -4.38
C PHE A 122 -18.18 23.65 -2.91
N ASP A 123 -18.62 22.42 -2.62
CA ASP A 123 -18.90 21.92 -1.25
C ASP A 123 -17.75 21.05 -0.73
N LEU A 124 -16.68 20.86 -1.51
CA LEU A 124 -15.53 20.06 -1.10
C LEU A 124 -14.84 20.68 0.12
N ASP A 125 -14.55 19.81 1.08
CA ASP A 125 -13.90 20.20 2.33
C ASP A 125 -12.38 20.32 2.14
N THR A 126 -11.82 21.46 2.50
CA THR A 126 -10.37 21.72 2.40
C THR A 126 -9.53 20.71 3.17
N GLU A 127 -9.94 20.31 4.37
CA GLU A 127 -9.21 19.28 5.14
C GLU A 127 -9.27 17.91 4.47
N GLY A 128 -10.40 17.60 3.79
CA GLY A 128 -10.52 16.38 2.99
C GLY A 128 -9.56 16.38 1.80
N VAL A 129 -9.44 17.51 1.11
CA VAL A 129 -8.50 17.71 -0.02
C VAL A 129 -7.05 17.63 0.48
N ASP A 130 -6.71 18.33 1.57
CA ASP A 130 -5.37 18.29 2.17
C ASP A 130 -4.97 16.87 2.57
N PHE A 131 -5.89 16.11 3.16
CA PHE A 131 -5.65 14.71 3.51
C PHE A 131 -5.28 13.87 2.27
N VAL A 132 -6.03 14.03 1.17
CA VAL A 132 -5.75 13.29 -0.08
C VAL A 132 -4.37 13.65 -0.62
N PHE A 133 -4.01 14.94 -0.66
CA PHE A 133 -2.68 15.37 -1.11
C PHE A 133 -1.57 14.87 -0.20
N ARG A 134 -1.74 14.98 1.11
CA ARG A 134 -0.75 14.49 2.07
C ARG A 134 -0.54 12.98 1.92
N LEU A 135 -1.61 12.20 1.86
CA LEU A 135 -1.51 10.74 1.81
C LEU A 135 -0.92 10.24 0.49
N ASN A 136 -1.37 10.79 -0.65
CA ASN A 136 -1.01 10.25 -1.97
C ASN A 136 0.25 10.89 -2.58
N PHE A 137 0.71 12.01 -2.04
CA PHE A 137 1.83 12.77 -2.60
C PHE A 137 3.00 12.93 -1.63
N GLN A 138 2.74 13.04 -0.33
CA GLN A 138 3.78 13.24 0.69
C GLN A 138 4.07 11.97 1.51
N GLY A 139 3.14 11.03 1.52
CA GLY A 139 3.24 9.76 2.24
C GLY A 139 4.16 8.72 1.59
#